data_5d3f9057fb3035ba74c27ebe39762e91
#
_entry.id   5d3f9057fb3035ba74c27ebe39762e91
#
_cell.length_a   1.000
_cell.length_b   1.000
_cell.length_c   1.000
_cell.angle_alpha   90.00
_cell.angle_beta   90.00
_cell.angle_gamma   90.00
#
_symmetry.space_group_name_H-M   'P 1'
#
loop_
_entity.id
_entity.type
_entity.pdbx_description
1 polymer ?
#
loop_
_entity_poly.entity_id
_entity_poly.type
_entity_poly.pdbx_seq_one_letter_code
_entity_poly.pdbx_strand_id
1 'polypeptide(L)'
;MDNQRLFTLLAGTAQRNASAFSQLYQEFSPTVYGIALSVVKEPHTAADATQEVFLRLWTLPPARFPRENPGAWLYTVTRRQALEHLQRQRPLSLEEAPPLPELSSPLEKALDWQSFQELLAPLDELSRQIVTLKLAAGYTHREIAALLHQNPATVRWKYMKAIHGLRLFWADLLGALLLGFLGLRALLPQAPTAGAPSEGGPGGFTPPAPPTWLPGALLLAAAAVLLAGAVYFGWQRWKRPRQKK
;
A
#
# COMPACT_ATOMS: atom_id res chain seq x y z
N MET A 1 -4.66 -15.01 -6.93
CA MET A 1 -4.99 -15.91 -5.81
C MET A 1 -5.09 -17.33 -6.33
N ASP A 2 -4.57 -18.34 -5.63
CA ASP A 2 -4.71 -19.75 -6.02
C ASP A 2 -6.06 -20.31 -5.53
N ASN A 3 -7.03 -20.33 -6.43
CA ASN A 3 -8.38 -20.80 -6.13
C ASN A 3 -8.47 -22.31 -5.86
N GLN A 4 -7.57 -23.11 -6.46
CA GLN A 4 -7.58 -24.56 -6.26
C GLN A 4 -7.05 -24.92 -4.89
N ARG A 5 -5.96 -24.27 -4.47
CA ARG A 5 -5.40 -24.42 -3.13
C ARG A 5 -6.39 -23.99 -2.06
N LEU A 6 -7.02 -22.83 -2.24
CA LEU A 6 -8.07 -22.33 -1.34
C LEU A 6 -9.23 -23.33 -1.21
N PHE A 7 -9.70 -23.88 -2.33
CA PHE A 7 -10.78 -24.86 -2.32
C PHE A 7 -10.43 -26.11 -1.50
N THR A 8 -9.22 -26.65 -1.71
CA THR A 8 -8.75 -27.83 -0.96
C THR A 8 -8.69 -27.58 0.54
N LEU A 9 -8.17 -26.41 0.97
CA LEU A 9 -8.06 -26.08 2.38
C LEU A 9 -9.43 -25.79 3.03
N LEU A 10 -10.34 -25.16 2.30
CA LEU A 10 -11.71 -24.95 2.77
C LEU A 10 -12.46 -26.29 2.91
N ALA A 11 -12.28 -27.23 1.97
CA ALA A 11 -12.87 -28.57 2.06
C ALA A 11 -12.35 -29.34 3.29
N GLY A 12 -11.04 -29.28 3.56
CA GLY A 12 -10.46 -29.86 4.76
C GLY A 12 -10.98 -29.20 6.05
N THR A 13 -11.12 -27.87 6.05
CA THR A 13 -11.69 -27.12 7.19
C THR A 13 -13.15 -27.51 7.43
N ALA A 14 -13.93 -27.72 6.38
CA ALA A 14 -15.32 -28.20 6.48
C ALA A 14 -15.41 -29.59 7.17
N GLN A 15 -14.37 -30.41 7.04
CA GLN A 15 -14.24 -31.70 7.70
C GLN A 15 -13.62 -31.59 9.12
N ARG A 16 -13.48 -30.39 9.68
CA ARG A 16 -12.86 -30.13 10.99
C ARG A 16 -11.40 -30.59 11.07
N ASN A 17 -10.67 -30.62 9.96
CA ASN A 17 -9.26 -30.93 9.95
C ASN A 17 -8.45 -29.72 10.44
N ALA A 18 -7.87 -29.81 11.65
CA ALA A 18 -7.11 -28.74 12.26
C ALA A 18 -5.85 -28.35 11.46
N SER A 19 -5.20 -29.32 10.78
CA SER A 19 -4.05 -29.04 9.93
C SER A 19 -4.45 -28.24 8.70
N ALA A 20 -5.56 -28.58 8.04
CA ALA A 20 -6.08 -27.84 6.91
C ALA A 20 -6.49 -26.41 7.30
N PHE A 21 -7.09 -26.26 8.49
CA PHE A 21 -7.45 -24.94 9.03
C PHE A 21 -6.21 -24.08 9.35
N SER A 22 -5.18 -24.66 9.97
CA SER A 22 -3.94 -23.96 10.25
C SER A 22 -3.26 -23.47 8.97
N GLN A 23 -3.20 -24.30 7.94
CA GLN A 23 -2.66 -23.92 6.63
C GLN A 23 -3.52 -22.84 5.95
N LEU A 24 -4.86 -22.96 6.01
CA LEU A 24 -5.79 -21.96 5.50
C LEU A 24 -5.51 -20.61 6.16
N TYR A 25 -5.37 -20.61 7.47
CA TYR A 25 -5.07 -19.42 8.24
C TYR A 25 -3.72 -18.79 7.83
N GLN A 26 -2.64 -19.58 7.83
CA GLN A 26 -1.30 -19.10 7.48
C GLN A 26 -1.22 -18.54 6.06
N GLU A 27 -1.88 -19.18 5.11
CA GLU A 27 -1.77 -18.83 3.70
C GLU A 27 -2.73 -17.71 3.29
N PHE A 28 -3.95 -17.66 3.87
CA PHE A 28 -5.00 -16.75 3.42
C PHE A 28 -5.35 -15.63 4.41
N SER A 29 -4.76 -15.58 5.60
CA SER A 29 -4.97 -14.44 6.52
C SER A 29 -4.56 -13.09 5.91
N PRO A 30 -3.46 -12.97 5.12
CA PRO A 30 -3.16 -11.74 4.42
C PRO A 30 -4.24 -11.30 3.44
N THR A 31 -4.82 -12.27 2.72
CA THR A 31 -5.89 -12.02 1.75
C THR A 31 -7.16 -11.55 2.46
N VAL A 32 -7.57 -12.24 3.54
CA VAL A 32 -8.74 -11.89 4.35
C VAL A 32 -8.56 -10.51 4.98
N TYR A 33 -7.38 -10.24 5.55
CA TYR A 33 -7.05 -8.93 6.10
C TYR A 33 -7.13 -7.81 5.05
N GLY A 34 -6.54 -8.02 3.87
CA GLY A 34 -6.59 -7.05 2.76
C GLY A 34 -8.02 -6.76 2.30
N ILE A 35 -8.91 -7.78 2.27
CA ILE A 35 -10.33 -7.60 1.98
C ILE A 35 -11.01 -6.78 3.10
N ALA A 36 -10.81 -7.17 4.36
CA ALA A 36 -11.38 -6.48 5.51
C ALA A 36 -10.93 -5.01 5.53
N LEU A 37 -9.63 -4.75 5.36
CA LEU A 37 -9.05 -3.42 5.32
C LEU A 37 -9.63 -2.54 4.19
N SER A 38 -9.92 -3.12 3.03
CA SER A 38 -10.56 -2.41 1.92
C SER A 38 -11.95 -1.88 2.27
N VAL A 39 -12.61 -2.51 3.26
CA VAL A 39 -13.96 -2.17 3.73
C VAL A 39 -13.92 -1.25 4.93
N VAL A 40 -13.21 -1.64 6.00
CA VAL A 40 -13.24 -0.92 7.30
C VAL A 40 -12.26 0.25 7.34
N LYS A 41 -11.17 0.23 6.55
CA LYS A 41 -10.17 1.31 6.40
C LYS A 41 -9.38 1.62 7.68
N GLU A 42 -9.50 0.81 8.70
CA GLU A 42 -8.82 0.96 9.97
C GLU A 42 -8.11 -0.37 10.31
N PRO A 43 -6.78 -0.36 10.58
CA PRO A 43 -5.98 -1.58 10.73
C PRO A 43 -6.44 -2.50 11.85
N HIS A 44 -6.73 -1.96 13.04
CA HIS A 44 -7.14 -2.78 14.19
C HIS A 44 -8.50 -3.44 13.93
N THR A 45 -9.48 -2.68 13.45
CA THR A 45 -10.79 -3.21 13.05
C THR A 45 -10.67 -4.27 11.95
N ALA A 46 -9.72 -4.10 11.01
CA ALA A 46 -9.48 -5.11 9.97
C ALA A 46 -8.86 -6.39 10.55
N ALA A 47 -7.98 -6.28 11.54
CA ALA A 47 -7.40 -7.44 12.23
C ALA A 47 -8.49 -8.21 12.99
N ASP A 48 -9.33 -7.51 13.76
CA ASP A 48 -10.44 -8.12 14.50
C ASP A 48 -11.44 -8.81 13.56
N ALA A 49 -11.83 -8.13 12.48
CA ALA A 49 -12.70 -8.72 11.46
C ALA A 49 -12.07 -9.96 10.80
N THR A 50 -10.75 -9.97 10.62
CA THR A 50 -10.01 -11.12 10.09
C THR A 50 -10.09 -12.32 11.03
N GLN A 51 -9.83 -12.12 12.32
CA GLN A 51 -9.94 -13.17 13.33
C GLN A 51 -11.37 -13.74 13.37
N GLU A 52 -12.38 -12.87 13.37
CA GLU A 52 -13.77 -13.29 13.39
C GLU A 52 -14.18 -14.09 12.14
N VAL A 53 -13.64 -13.76 10.96
CA VAL A 53 -13.84 -14.56 9.74
C VAL A 53 -13.32 -15.98 9.95
N PHE A 54 -12.10 -16.16 10.47
CA PHE A 54 -11.54 -17.50 10.66
C PHE A 54 -12.28 -18.28 11.75
N LEU A 55 -12.69 -17.64 12.85
CA LEU A 55 -13.55 -18.27 13.87
C LEU A 55 -14.87 -18.75 13.25
N ARG A 56 -15.51 -17.94 12.43
CA ARG A 56 -16.71 -18.36 11.69
C ARG A 56 -16.43 -19.51 10.74
N LEU A 57 -15.34 -19.48 9.99
CA LEU A 57 -14.95 -20.57 9.10
C LEU A 57 -14.79 -21.89 9.87
N TRP A 58 -14.20 -21.84 11.06
CA TRP A 58 -14.07 -23.02 11.91
C TRP A 58 -15.40 -23.56 12.40
N THR A 59 -16.36 -22.72 12.72
CA THR A 59 -17.69 -23.13 13.22
C THR A 59 -18.73 -23.38 12.14
N LEU A 60 -18.44 -23.02 10.87
CA LEU A 60 -19.38 -23.08 9.76
C LEU A 60 -19.79 -24.54 9.45
N PRO A 61 -21.10 -24.82 9.25
CA PRO A 61 -21.55 -26.13 8.80
C PRO A 61 -21.00 -26.48 7.41
N PRO A 62 -20.62 -27.75 7.14
CA PRO A 62 -20.03 -28.17 5.86
C PRO A 62 -20.88 -27.79 4.61
N ALA A 63 -22.20 -27.81 4.74
CA ALA A 63 -23.11 -27.46 3.65
C ALA A 63 -23.03 -25.98 3.21
N ARG A 64 -22.42 -25.10 4.00
CA ARG A 64 -22.29 -23.67 3.69
C ARG A 64 -20.94 -23.31 3.03
N PHE A 65 -20.03 -24.26 2.93
CA PHE A 65 -18.79 -24.03 2.21
C PHE A 65 -19.02 -23.97 0.69
N PRO A 66 -18.18 -23.23 -0.05
CA PRO A 66 -18.38 -23.03 -1.49
C PRO A 66 -18.17 -24.34 -2.27
N ARG A 67 -19.02 -24.55 -3.27
CA ARG A 67 -18.84 -25.62 -4.25
C ARG A 67 -18.06 -25.14 -5.48
N GLU A 68 -18.17 -23.85 -5.78
CA GLU A 68 -17.54 -23.19 -6.90
C GLU A 68 -17.00 -21.84 -6.46
N ASN A 69 -16.02 -21.31 -7.17
CA ASN A 69 -15.45 -19.98 -7.01
C ASN A 69 -15.11 -19.60 -5.55
N PRO A 70 -14.21 -20.33 -4.89
CA PRO A 70 -13.91 -20.14 -3.47
C PRO A 70 -13.38 -18.73 -3.16
N GLY A 71 -12.70 -18.09 -4.12
CA GLY A 71 -12.21 -16.72 -3.96
C GLY A 71 -13.33 -15.69 -3.85
N ALA A 72 -14.32 -15.74 -4.73
CA ALA A 72 -15.47 -14.83 -4.66
C ALA A 72 -16.29 -15.06 -3.38
N TRP A 73 -16.42 -16.31 -2.99
CA TRP A 73 -17.08 -16.66 -1.73
C TRP A 73 -16.34 -16.10 -0.51
N LEU A 74 -15.01 -16.30 -0.43
CA LEU A 74 -14.19 -15.79 0.66
C LEU A 74 -14.27 -14.25 0.75
N TYR A 75 -14.23 -13.57 -0.41
CA TYR A 75 -14.46 -12.13 -0.47
C TYR A 75 -15.80 -11.74 0.13
N THR A 76 -16.88 -12.42 -0.27
CA THR A 76 -18.24 -12.10 0.19
C THR A 76 -18.41 -12.30 1.70
N VAL A 77 -17.87 -13.43 2.23
CA VAL A 77 -17.91 -13.72 3.65
C VAL A 77 -17.10 -12.68 4.44
N THR A 78 -15.88 -12.39 4.01
CA THR A 78 -15.03 -11.41 4.66
C THR A 78 -15.63 -10.01 4.62
N ARG A 79 -16.10 -9.58 3.44
CA ARG A 79 -16.74 -8.26 3.28
C ARG A 79 -17.97 -8.10 4.17
N ARG A 80 -18.80 -9.14 4.24
CA ARG A 80 -19.98 -9.14 5.12
C ARG A 80 -19.57 -9.02 6.58
N GLN A 81 -18.58 -9.80 7.03
CA GLN A 81 -18.08 -9.76 8.39
C GLN A 81 -17.49 -8.39 8.74
N ALA A 82 -16.70 -7.81 7.85
CA ALA A 82 -16.13 -6.48 8.02
C ALA A 82 -17.22 -5.39 8.13
N LEU A 83 -18.30 -5.47 7.35
CA LEU A 83 -19.44 -4.55 7.45
C LEU A 83 -20.23 -4.76 8.76
N GLU A 84 -20.44 -6.00 9.18
CA GLU A 84 -21.08 -6.33 10.45
C GLU A 84 -20.26 -5.78 11.63
N HIS A 85 -18.94 -5.87 11.55
CA HIS A 85 -18.02 -5.33 12.56
C HIS A 85 -18.11 -3.79 12.67
N LEU A 86 -18.18 -3.09 11.54
CA LEU A 86 -18.42 -1.64 11.52
C LEU A 86 -19.76 -1.23 12.17
N GLN A 87 -20.79 -2.07 12.06
CA GLN A 87 -22.12 -1.79 12.62
C GLN A 87 -22.20 -2.13 14.10
N ARG A 88 -21.40 -3.09 14.57
CA ARG A 88 -21.36 -3.52 15.94
C ARG A 88 -20.31 -2.73 16.73
N GLN A 89 -20.54 -1.54 17.12
CA GLN A 89 -19.70 -0.84 18.12
C GLN A 89 -19.82 -1.46 19.54
N ARG A 90 -20.05 -2.78 19.67
CA ARG A 90 -20.11 -3.49 20.94
C ARG A 90 -19.16 -4.68 20.93
N PRO A 91 -18.31 -4.82 21.99
CA PRO A 91 -17.50 -6.02 22.16
C PRO A 91 -18.38 -7.25 22.37
N LEU A 92 -18.19 -8.28 21.53
CA LEU A 92 -18.74 -9.60 21.77
C LEU A 92 -17.87 -10.29 22.81
N SER A 93 -18.49 -10.86 23.83
CA SER A 93 -17.83 -11.72 24.82
C SER A 93 -17.23 -12.93 24.12
N LEU A 94 -15.93 -13.07 24.26
CA LEU A 94 -15.09 -14.17 23.75
C LEU A 94 -15.19 -15.40 24.68
N GLU A 95 -16.36 -15.96 24.89
CA GLU A 95 -16.48 -17.25 25.58
C GLU A 95 -16.54 -18.37 24.55
N GLU A 96 -15.58 -19.30 24.62
CA GLU A 96 -15.48 -20.60 23.92
C GLU A 96 -14.82 -20.64 22.51
N ALA A 97 -13.85 -19.82 22.20
CA ALA A 97 -13.01 -20.08 21.03
C ALA A 97 -11.69 -20.78 21.46
N PRO A 98 -11.19 -21.80 20.72
CA PRO A 98 -9.85 -22.31 20.95
C PRO A 98 -8.86 -21.16 20.77
N PRO A 99 -7.75 -21.14 21.57
CA PRO A 99 -6.75 -20.10 21.44
C PRO A 99 -6.21 -20.12 20.01
N LEU A 100 -6.47 -19.03 19.27
CA LEU A 100 -5.80 -18.80 18.01
C LEU A 100 -4.31 -18.64 18.34
N PRO A 101 -3.40 -19.22 17.54
CA PRO A 101 -1.99 -18.97 17.71
C PRO A 101 -1.78 -17.46 17.78
N GLU A 102 -1.03 -17.00 18.78
CA GLU A 102 -0.66 -15.60 18.88
C GLU A 102 -0.11 -15.17 17.53
N LEU A 103 -0.88 -14.30 16.88
CA LEU A 103 -0.47 -13.63 15.67
C LEU A 103 0.62 -12.60 16.00
N SER A 104 1.79 -13.07 16.33
CA SER A 104 2.99 -12.37 15.89
C SER A 104 3.06 -12.59 14.38
N SER A 105 2.10 -11.97 13.71
CA SER A 105 1.85 -12.15 12.29
C SER A 105 3.11 -11.83 11.51
N PRO A 106 3.55 -12.72 10.60
CA PRO A 106 4.48 -12.34 9.55
C PRO A 106 3.98 -11.09 8.79
N LEU A 107 2.68 -10.79 8.90
CA LEU A 107 2.01 -9.65 8.33
C LEU A 107 2.38 -8.33 9.02
N GLU A 108 2.48 -8.29 10.35
CA GLU A 108 2.92 -7.09 11.08
C GLU A 108 4.37 -6.73 10.77
N LYS A 109 5.19 -7.74 10.43
CA LYS A 109 6.61 -7.54 10.07
C LYS A 109 6.86 -7.26 8.60
N ALA A 110 5.94 -7.61 7.71
CA ALA A 110 6.19 -7.56 6.26
C ALA A 110 5.68 -6.29 5.57
N LEU A 111 4.69 -5.61 6.13
CA LEU A 111 4.11 -4.38 5.58
C LEU A 111 3.69 -3.48 6.74
N ASP A 112 4.25 -2.31 6.82
CA ASP A 112 3.69 -1.22 7.60
C ASP A 112 2.34 -0.80 6.96
N TRP A 113 1.26 -1.42 7.45
CA TRP A 113 -0.09 -1.22 6.95
C TRP A 113 -0.56 0.23 7.12
N GLN A 114 -0.05 0.93 8.11
CA GLN A 114 -0.33 2.34 8.31
C GLN A 114 0.27 3.16 7.17
N SER A 115 1.55 2.96 6.86
CA SER A 115 2.20 3.58 5.70
C SER A 115 1.54 3.20 4.38
N PHE A 116 1.06 1.95 4.24
CA PHE A 116 0.31 1.54 3.05
C PHE A 116 -1.02 2.30 2.92
N GLN A 117 -1.75 2.51 3.99
CA GLN A 117 -2.99 3.29 3.98
C GLN A 117 -2.74 4.77 3.69
N GLU A 118 -1.72 5.36 4.30
CA GLU A 118 -1.32 6.74 4.03
C GLU A 118 -0.96 6.93 2.55
N LEU A 119 -0.25 5.95 1.97
CA LEU A 119 0.06 5.92 0.54
C LEU A 119 -1.20 5.89 -0.32
N LEU A 120 -2.25 5.19 0.10
CA LEU A 120 -3.52 5.10 -0.62
C LEU A 120 -4.48 6.26 -0.33
N ALA A 121 -4.22 7.09 0.69
CA ALA A 121 -5.10 8.17 1.11
C ALA A 121 -5.49 9.16 -0.02
N PRO A 122 -4.60 9.52 -0.99
CA PRO A 122 -4.96 10.43 -2.07
C PRO A 122 -5.85 9.81 -3.14
N LEU A 123 -6.07 8.49 -3.16
CA LEU A 123 -6.87 7.82 -4.17
C LEU A 123 -8.38 7.97 -3.88
N ASP A 124 -9.18 8.00 -4.96
CA ASP A 124 -10.63 7.86 -4.85
C ASP A 124 -11.00 6.47 -4.30
N GLU A 125 -12.18 6.35 -3.70
CA GLU A 125 -12.63 5.16 -2.99
C GLU A 125 -12.52 3.88 -3.84
N LEU A 126 -13.01 3.93 -5.08
CA LEU A 126 -12.97 2.78 -5.97
C LEU A 126 -11.52 2.41 -6.36
N SER A 127 -10.66 3.39 -6.64
CA SER A 127 -9.25 3.13 -6.93
C SER A 127 -8.51 2.55 -5.74
N ARG A 128 -8.81 3.01 -4.52
CA ARG A 128 -8.25 2.46 -3.28
C ARG A 128 -8.64 1.00 -3.10
N GLN A 129 -9.92 0.66 -3.24
CA GLN A 129 -10.40 -0.72 -3.16
C GLN A 129 -9.72 -1.62 -4.21
N ILE A 130 -9.63 -1.16 -5.47
CA ILE A 130 -8.96 -1.90 -6.54
C ILE A 130 -7.49 -2.17 -6.20
N VAL A 131 -6.75 -1.14 -5.74
CA VAL A 131 -5.33 -1.28 -5.38
C VAL A 131 -5.16 -2.22 -4.19
N THR A 132 -5.98 -2.08 -3.13
CA THR A 132 -5.93 -2.94 -1.96
C THR A 132 -6.24 -4.40 -2.32
N LEU A 133 -7.31 -4.66 -3.07
CA LEU A 133 -7.65 -6.02 -3.51
C LEU A 133 -6.58 -6.62 -4.43
N LYS A 134 -5.92 -5.81 -5.25
CA LYS A 134 -4.84 -6.28 -6.14
C LYS A 134 -3.56 -6.59 -5.38
N LEU A 135 -3.10 -5.68 -4.51
CA LEU A 135 -1.80 -5.77 -3.84
C LEU A 135 -1.87 -6.58 -2.55
N ALA A 136 -2.87 -6.37 -1.72
CA ALA A 136 -2.98 -7.02 -0.43
C ALA A 136 -3.71 -8.37 -0.50
N ALA A 137 -4.80 -8.45 -1.27
CA ALA A 137 -5.59 -9.67 -1.37
C ALA A 137 -5.24 -10.56 -2.59
N GLY A 138 -4.36 -10.11 -3.49
CA GLY A 138 -3.83 -10.91 -4.59
C GLY A 138 -4.81 -11.24 -5.73
N TYR A 139 -5.94 -10.53 -5.84
CA TYR A 139 -6.93 -10.75 -6.91
C TYR A 139 -6.43 -10.26 -8.27
N THR A 140 -6.88 -10.90 -9.33
CA THR A 140 -6.67 -10.44 -10.71
C THR A 140 -7.63 -9.29 -11.05
N HIS A 141 -7.31 -8.48 -12.06
CA HIS A 141 -8.21 -7.38 -12.48
C HIS A 141 -9.59 -7.88 -12.93
N ARG A 142 -9.68 -9.10 -13.50
CA ARG A 142 -10.96 -9.72 -13.89
C ARG A 142 -11.79 -10.11 -12.67
N GLU A 143 -11.17 -10.73 -11.68
CA GLU A 143 -11.82 -11.09 -10.41
C GLU A 143 -12.31 -9.82 -9.68
N ILE A 144 -11.45 -8.79 -9.56
CA ILE A 144 -11.83 -7.51 -8.95
C ILE A 144 -13.02 -6.87 -9.69
N ALA A 145 -13.02 -6.93 -11.02
CA ALA A 145 -14.12 -6.40 -11.82
C ALA A 145 -15.44 -7.11 -11.54
N ALA A 146 -15.41 -8.44 -11.45
CA ALA A 146 -16.58 -9.24 -11.08
C ALA A 146 -17.04 -8.96 -9.64
N LEU A 147 -16.11 -8.86 -8.67
CA LEU A 147 -16.41 -8.61 -7.26
C LEU A 147 -17.01 -7.21 -7.01
N LEU A 148 -16.51 -6.21 -7.73
CA LEU A 148 -16.96 -4.81 -7.60
C LEU A 148 -18.06 -4.42 -8.60
N HIS A 149 -18.55 -5.37 -9.40
CA HIS A 149 -19.53 -5.15 -10.47
C HIS A 149 -19.11 -4.01 -11.43
N GLN A 150 -17.80 -4.01 -11.81
CA GLN A 150 -17.20 -3.01 -12.68
C GLN A 150 -16.75 -3.65 -14.01
N ASN A 151 -16.56 -2.80 -15.04
CA ASN A 151 -15.95 -3.27 -16.28
C ASN A 151 -14.45 -3.57 -16.06
N PRO A 152 -13.91 -4.71 -16.54
CA PRO A 152 -12.49 -5.06 -16.41
C PRO A 152 -11.54 -3.99 -16.99
N ALA A 153 -11.93 -3.31 -18.07
CA ALA A 153 -11.15 -2.23 -18.65
C ALA A 153 -11.07 -1.02 -17.69
N THR A 154 -12.18 -0.69 -17.02
CA THR A 154 -12.23 0.38 -16.01
C THR A 154 -11.35 0.06 -14.81
N VAL A 155 -11.40 -1.18 -14.31
CA VAL A 155 -10.56 -1.64 -13.19
C VAL A 155 -9.09 -1.53 -13.55
N ARG A 156 -8.69 -2.04 -14.73
CA ARG A 156 -7.31 -1.94 -15.21
C ARG A 156 -6.85 -0.49 -15.36
N TRP A 157 -7.68 0.35 -15.96
CA TRP A 157 -7.35 1.78 -16.15
C TRP A 157 -7.20 2.51 -14.80
N LYS A 158 -8.14 2.31 -13.86
CA LYS A 158 -8.05 2.91 -12.53
C LYS A 158 -6.83 2.44 -11.75
N TYR A 159 -6.51 1.15 -11.81
CA TYR A 159 -5.30 0.60 -11.22
C TYR A 159 -4.04 1.24 -11.80
N MET A 160 -3.91 1.27 -13.12
CA MET A 160 -2.75 1.87 -13.79
C MET A 160 -2.61 3.36 -13.46
N LYS A 161 -3.72 4.10 -13.46
CA LYS A 161 -3.74 5.52 -13.08
C LYS A 161 -3.30 5.73 -11.62
N ALA A 162 -3.78 4.89 -10.70
CA ALA A 162 -3.40 4.95 -9.30
C ALA A 162 -1.90 4.70 -9.10
N ILE A 163 -1.38 3.61 -9.67
CA ILE A 163 0.05 3.26 -9.58
C ILE A 163 0.93 4.32 -10.23
N HIS A 164 0.53 4.85 -11.40
CA HIS A 164 1.30 5.92 -12.06
C HIS A 164 1.35 7.19 -11.19
N GLY A 165 0.24 7.59 -10.59
CA GLY A 165 0.20 8.72 -9.66
C GLY A 165 1.10 8.54 -8.43
N LEU A 166 1.16 7.32 -7.89
CA LEU A 166 2.05 6.98 -6.77
C LEU A 166 3.52 7.00 -7.19
N ARG A 167 3.85 6.48 -8.37
CA ARG A 167 5.24 6.48 -8.90
C ARG A 167 5.77 7.87 -9.16
N LEU A 168 4.95 8.78 -9.70
CA LEU A 168 5.35 10.17 -9.92
C LEU A 168 5.69 10.89 -8.61
N PHE A 169 4.88 10.68 -7.56
CA PHE A 169 5.15 11.25 -6.24
C PHE A 169 6.52 10.81 -5.69
N TRP A 170 6.88 9.54 -5.83
CA TRP A 170 8.18 9.03 -5.40
C TRP A 170 9.33 9.51 -6.29
N ALA A 171 9.11 9.66 -7.60
CA ALA A 171 10.11 10.19 -8.52
C ALA A 171 10.46 11.65 -8.22
N ASP A 172 9.46 12.48 -7.90
CA ASP A 172 9.66 13.88 -7.52
C ASP A 172 10.42 13.98 -6.18
N LEU A 173 10.08 13.16 -5.20
CA LEU A 173 10.76 13.13 -3.90
C LEU A 173 12.23 12.69 -4.04
N LEU A 174 12.48 11.59 -4.76
CA LEU A 174 13.85 11.10 -5.01
C LEU A 174 14.67 12.10 -5.83
N GLY A 175 14.06 12.74 -6.82
CA GLY A 175 14.68 13.81 -7.60
C GLY A 175 15.10 14.99 -6.73
N ALA A 176 14.21 15.44 -5.84
CA ALA A 176 14.52 16.53 -4.91
C ALA A 176 15.64 16.18 -3.94
N LEU A 177 15.65 14.94 -3.38
CA LEU A 177 16.71 14.45 -2.52
C LEU A 177 18.06 14.36 -3.23
N LEU A 178 18.07 13.86 -4.49
CA LEU A 178 19.28 13.77 -5.29
C LEU A 178 19.85 15.16 -5.61
N LEU A 179 19.00 16.08 -6.03
CA LEU A 179 19.42 17.47 -6.32
C LEU A 179 19.90 18.18 -5.06
N GLY A 180 19.24 17.96 -3.91
CA GLY A 180 19.66 18.47 -2.61
C GLY A 180 21.03 17.94 -2.20
N PHE A 181 21.27 16.64 -2.38
CA PHE A 181 22.55 16.00 -2.10
C PHE A 181 23.66 16.52 -3.01
N LEU A 182 23.41 16.64 -4.32
CA LEU A 182 24.37 17.20 -5.28
C LEU A 182 24.67 18.66 -4.99
N GLY A 183 23.66 19.46 -4.63
CA GLY A 183 23.82 20.86 -4.23
C GLY A 183 24.66 21.00 -2.96
N LEU A 184 24.40 20.18 -1.95
CA LEU A 184 25.18 20.16 -0.72
C LEU A 184 26.65 19.76 -0.99
N ARG A 185 26.86 18.74 -1.84
CA ARG A 185 28.20 18.32 -2.23
C ARG A 185 28.96 19.40 -2.99
N ALA A 186 28.28 20.20 -3.82
CA ALA A 186 28.90 21.30 -4.54
C ALA A 186 29.25 22.49 -3.64
N LEU A 187 28.63 22.62 -2.47
CA LEU A 187 28.93 23.65 -1.46
C LEU A 187 30.06 23.24 -0.52
N LEU A 188 30.35 21.94 -0.40
CA LEU A 188 31.48 21.48 0.41
C LEU A 188 32.78 21.91 -0.29
N PRO A 189 33.79 22.46 0.45
CA PRO A 189 35.06 22.85 -0.11
C PRO A 189 35.70 21.61 -0.76
N GLN A 190 35.84 21.65 -2.08
CA GLN A 190 36.60 20.63 -2.79
C GLN A 190 38.08 20.91 -2.52
N ALA A 191 38.79 19.89 -2.04
CA ALA A 191 40.24 19.98 -1.91
C ALA A 191 40.85 20.43 -3.25
N PRO A 192 41.75 21.41 -3.25
CA PRO A 192 42.35 21.89 -4.49
C PRO A 192 42.99 20.69 -5.21
N THR A 193 42.54 20.43 -6.43
CA THR A 193 43.25 19.50 -7.34
C THR A 193 44.63 20.09 -7.60
N ALA A 194 45.63 19.52 -6.97
CA ALA A 194 46.99 19.89 -7.20
C ALA A 194 47.37 19.65 -8.67
N GLY A 195 47.72 20.72 -9.37
CA GLY A 195 48.45 20.63 -10.61
C GLY A 195 47.73 21.01 -11.89
N ALA A 196 47.56 22.32 -12.12
CA ALA A 196 47.70 22.85 -13.46
C ALA A 196 48.85 23.86 -13.46
N PRO A 197 49.90 23.70 -14.28
CA PRO A 197 50.96 24.69 -14.36
C PRO A 197 50.39 26.01 -14.92
N SER A 198 50.60 27.10 -14.20
CA SER A 198 50.25 28.45 -14.64
C SER A 198 51.22 28.84 -15.75
N GLU A 199 50.81 28.76 -17.00
CA GLU A 199 51.49 29.52 -18.07
C GLU A 199 51.04 30.98 -17.96
N GLY A 200 51.87 31.79 -17.35
CA GLY A 200 51.75 33.23 -17.28
C GLY A 200 52.07 33.86 -18.61
N GLY A 201 51.03 34.33 -19.34
CA GLY A 201 51.17 35.29 -20.42
C GLY A 201 50.81 36.70 -19.93
N PRO A 202 51.53 37.74 -20.30
CA PRO A 202 51.27 39.10 -19.83
C PRO A 202 50.06 39.72 -20.51
N GLY A 203 49.08 40.17 -19.76
CA GLY A 203 48.18 41.25 -20.14
C GLY A 203 46.80 40.88 -20.65
N GLY A 204 46.19 39.77 -20.32
CA GLY A 204 44.76 39.49 -20.60
C GLY A 204 43.87 39.79 -19.40
N PHE A 205 42.84 40.67 -19.55
CA PHE A 205 41.77 40.85 -18.60
C PHE A 205 40.96 39.53 -18.51
N THR A 206 41.22 38.75 -17.51
CA THR A 206 40.37 37.58 -17.19
C THR A 206 39.20 38.08 -16.34
N PRO A 207 37.92 37.96 -16.80
CA PRO A 207 36.83 38.25 -15.93
C PRO A 207 36.91 37.37 -14.69
N PRO A 208 36.53 37.87 -13.50
CA PRO A 208 36.54 37.07 -12.27
C PRO A 208 35.71 35.81 -12.50
N ALA A 209 36.27 34.64 -12.18
CA ALA A 209 35.57 33.38 -12.29
C ALA A 209 34.29 33.45 -11.44
N PRO A 210 33.19 32.95 -11.95
CA PRO A 210 31.95 32.93 -11.18
C PRO A 210 32.19 32.20 -9.84
N PRO A 211 31.60 32.67 -8.73
CA PRO A 211 31.85 32.07 -7.43
C PRO A 211 31.48 30.60 -7.43
N THR A 212 32.34 29.75 -6.94
CA THR A 212 32.23 28.26 -6.99
C THR A 212 30.98 27.71 -6.27
N TRP A 213 30.33 28.51 -5.40
CA TRP A 213 29.12 28.16 -4.71
C TRP A 213 27.82 28.34 -5.55
N LEU A 214 27.90 29.09 -6.65
CA LEU A 214 26.73 29.41 -7.50
C LEU A 214 26.02 28.15 -8.02
N PRO A 215 26.69 27.13 -8.59
CA PRO A 215 26.00 25.93 -9.06
C PRO A 215 25.37 25.14 -7.92
N GLY A 216 26.00 25.09 -6.73
CA GLY A 216 25.42 24.44 -5.57
C GLY A 216 24.16 25.12 -5.03
N ALA A 217 24.16 26.46 -5.00
CA ALA A 217 23.00 27.24 -4.58
C ALA A 217 21.82 27.08 -5.55
N LEU A 218 22.09 27.04 -6.88
CA LEU A 218 21.04 26.78 -7.88
C LEU A 218 20.43 25.39 -7.74
N LEU A 219 21.22 24.36 -7.49
CA LEU A 219 20.72 22.99 -7.26
C LEU A 219 19.88 22.89 -5.98
N LEU A 220 20.27 23.57 -4.91
CA LEU A 220 19.50 23.63 -3.67
C LEU A 220 18.19 24.38 -3.87
N ALA A 221 18.18 25.49 -4.61
CA ALA A 221 16.97 26.22 -4.95
C ALA A 221 16.02 25.36 -5.80
N ALA A 222 16.53 24.64 -6.79
CA ALA A 222 15.72 23.70 -7.59
C ALA A 222 15.13 22.57 -6.74
N ALA A 223 15.92 22.00 -5.83
CA ALA A 223 15.43 20.98 -4.87
C ALA A 223 14.32 21.53 -3.96
N ALA A 224 14.48 22.76 -3.45
CA ALA A 224 13.46 23.42 -2.64
C ALA A 224 12.17 23.68 -3.40
N VAL A 225 12.23 24.08 -4.67
CA VAL A 225 11.06 24.27 -5.54
C VAL A 225 10.33 22.95 -5.78
N LEU A 226 11.06 21.85 -6.03
CA LEU A 226 10.45 20.53 -6.22
C LEU A 226 9.80 20.01 -4.93
N LEU A 227 10.44 20.20 -3.78
CA LEU A 227 9.84 19.85 -2.48
C LEU A 227 8.61 20.68 -2.18
N ALA A 228 8.66 22.00 -2.42
CA ALA A 228 7.50 22.87 -2.26
C ALA A 228 6.37 22.49 -3.20
N GLY A 229 6.68 22.12 -4.44
CA GLY A 229 5.72 21.60 -5.43
C GLY A 229 5.07 20.32 -4.97
N ALA A 230 5.85 19.35 -4.47
CA ALA A 230 5.34 18.09 -3.95
C ALA A 230 4.43 18.30 -2.72
N VAL A 231 4.84 19.15 -1.77
CA VAL A 231 4.06 19.52 -0.59
C VAL A 231 2.78 20.27 -0.98
N TYR A 232 2.87 21.24 -1.91
CA TYR A 232 1.72 22.01 -2.39
C TYR A 232 0.70 21.13 -3.13
N PHE A 233 1.17 20.19 -3.96
CA PHE A 233 0.31 19.24 -4.66
C PHE A 233 -0.33 18.24 -3.72
N GLY A 234 0.41 17.77 -2.72
CA GLY A 234 -0.11 16.96 -1.62
C GLY A 234 -1.18 17.71 -0.81
N TRP A 235 -0.93 18.98 -0.46
CA TRP A 235 -1.85 19.81 0.28
C TRP A 235 -3.12 20.18 -0.51
N GLN A 236 -3.01 20.52 -1.80
CA GLN A 236 -4.17 20.75 -2.68
C GLN A 236 -5.02 19.49 -2.81
N ARG A 237 -4.39 18.33 -2.89
CA ARG A 237 -5.08 17.04 -2.93
C ARG A 237 -5.80 16.72 -1.62
N TRP A 238 -5.21 17.12 -0.50
CA TRP A 238 -5.81 16.97 0.84
C TRP A 238 -6.99 17.95 1.06
N LYS A 239 -6.93 19.16 0.52
CA LYS A 239 -7.98 20.18 0.62
C LYS A 239 -9.21 19.98 -0.28
N ARG A 240 -9.18 19.06 -1.24
CA ARG A 240 -10.38 18.78 -2.04
C ARG A 240 -11.47 18.22 -1.12
N PRO A 241 -12.59 18.97 -0.92
CA PRO A 241 -13.65 18.53 -0.02
C PRO A 241 -14.17 17.18 -0.48
N ARG A 242 -14.30 16.25 0.46
CA ARG A 242 -15.03 14.99 0.25
C ARG A 242 -16.44 15.39 -0.19
N GLN A 243 -16.75 15.29 -1.47
CA GLN A 243 -18.13 15.38 -1.91
C GLN A 243 -18.89 14.22 -1.25
N LYS A 244 -19.66 14.58 -0.22
CA LYS A 244 -20.70 13.72 0.32
C LYS A 244 -21.73 13.53 -0.79
N LYS A 245 -21.88 12.31 -1.28
CA LYS A 245 -23.09 11.79 -1.87
C LYS A 245 -23.49 10.56 -1.09
#